data_b8b08837b8e349a46195385f1327dcf2
#
_entry.id   b8b08837b8e349a46195385f1327dcf2
#
_cell.length_a   1.000
_cell.length_b   1.000
_cell.length_c   1.000
_cell.angle_alpha   90.00
_cell.angle_beta   90.00
_cell.angle_gamma   90.00
#
_symmetry.space_group_name_H-M   'P 1'
#
loop_
_entity.id
_entity.type
_entity.pdbx_description
1 polymer ?
#
loop_
_entity_poly.entity_id
_entity_poly.type
_entity_poly.pdbx_seq_one_letter_code
_entity_poly.pdbx_strand_id
1 'polypeptide(L)'
;MVIKVVLLIVFFAIMIGVGVYTRKAATDVNGFVLGGRSVGPWLTAFAYGTSYFSAVVFVGYAGQFGYKYGLSDTWIGIGNAVIGSLLAWLVLGRRTRVMSKHLNSATMPDFFGKRYHSNAIRIAAALIAFIFLIPYTSSVYNGLSRLFGMAFDIPYSVCVIAMAVLTGVYVILGGYMATAVNDFIQGIIMLIGIVAVIVGVLNGNGGFIEAYKTLSQMESDVAVTEGLQGAFVSFFGPDPVNLLGVVILTSLGTWGLPQMVQKFYAIKDERSIKTGTIISTFFAFVIAGGCYFLGGFARLVDVTEITVNGSLAYDAVIPSMLSKLPDILIGVVVVLVLSASMSTLSSLVLTSSSILTLDLIKGSISKNMNEKKQLFVMRVLIVFFIVLSVVLALDPPTFIAQLMGISWGALAGAFLAPLAYGLYWKGVTRAGVWAGFVAGVGITVANIFAKWTSPINAGAISMIAGLVVVPLVSFITPKLEKGEIDFSFKCYDKKPVIEKKIALPEDLVAEEK
;
A
#
# COMPACT_ATOMS: atom_id res chain seq x y z
N MET A 1 24.34 6.55 19.71
CA MET A 1 24.49 7.45 18.54
C MET A 1 25.28 6.83 17.39
N VAL A 2 26.54 6.41 17.56
CA VAL A 2 27.39 5.87 16.45
C VAL A 2 26.74 4.68 15.73
N ILE A 3 26.21 3.69 16.45
CA ILE A 3 25.57 2.50 15.87
C ILE A 3 24.40 2.88 14.96
N LYS A 4 23.54 3.81 15.38
CA LYS A 4 22.39 4.28 14.59
C LYS A 4 22.84 4.89 13.25
N VAL A 5 23.88 5.71 13.26
CA VAL A 5 24.45 6.36 12.07
C VAL A 5 25.11 5.34 11.14
N VAL A 6 25.87 4.38 11.68
CA VAL A 6 26.49 3.31 10.87
C VAL A 6 25.43 2.47 10.17
N LEU A 7 24.36 2.07 10.88
CA LEU A 7 23.25 1.32 10.30
C LEU A 7 22.58 2.08 9.14
N LEU A 8 22.38 3.39 9.29
CA LEU A 8 21.84 4.25 8.23
C LEU A 8 22.75 4.31 7.00
N ILE A 9 24.05 4.53 7.20
CA ILE A 9 25.01 4.61 6.09
C ILE A 9 25.03 3.28 5.32
N VAL A 10 25.09 2.15 6.03
CA VAL A 10 25.07 0.82 5.42
C VAL A 10 23.77 0.61 4.65
N PHE A 11 22.62 0.94 5.25
CA PHE A 11 21.32 0.82 4.61
C PHE A 11 21.25 1.60 3.30
N PHE A 12 21.60 2.89 3.31
CA PHE A 12 21.56 3.72 2.10
C PHE A 12 22.58 3.29 1.05
N ALA A 13 23.77 2.87 1.46
CA ALA A 13 24.78 2.33 0.53
C ALA A 13 24.24 1.10 -0.22
N ILE A 14 23.55 0.19 0.47
CA ILE A 14 22.91 -0.98 -0.14
C ILE A 14 21.82 -0.52 -1.13
N MET A 15 20.90 0.37 -0.72
CA MET A 15 19.78 0.83 -1.55
C MET A 15 20.25 1.52 -2.84
N ILE A 16 21.25 2.42 -2.74
CA ILE A 16 21.83 3.10 -3.89
C ILE A 16 22.61 2.10 -4.77
N GLY A 17 23.36 1.19 -4.15
CA GLY A 17 24.10 0.13 -4.86
C GLY A 17 23.16 -0.74 -5.71
N VAL A 18 22.01 -1.15 -5.17
CA VAL A 18 20.96 -1.86 -5.92
C VAL A 18 20.43 -1.01 -7.07
N GLY A 19 20.16 0.29 -6.83
CA GLY A 19 19.70 1.21 -7.88
C GLY A 19 20.69 1.31 -9.06
N VAL A 20 21.99 1.41 -8.77
CA VAL A 20 23.04 1.43 -9.79
C VAL A 20 23.17 0.08 -10.52
N TYR A 21 23.11 -1.03 -9.77
CA TYR A 21 23.20 -2.37 -10.35
C TYR A 21 22.05 -2.68 -11.32
N THR A 22 20.82 -2.30 -10.93
CA THR A 22 19.60 -2.60 -11.70
C THR A 22 19.29 -1.59 -12.79
N ARG A 23 20.06 -0.50 -12.93
CA ARG A 23 19.81 0.58 -13.92
C ARG A 23 19.68 0.10 -15.37
N LYS A 24 20.31 -1.02 -15.72
CA LYS A 24 20.22 -1.62 -17.06
C LYS A 24 18.84 -2.18 -17.38
N ALA A 25 18.03 -2.51 -16.38
CA ALA A 25 16.64 -2.97 -16.55
C ALA A 25 15.64 -1.81 -16.79
N ALA A 26 16.06 -0.56 -16.63
CA ALA A 26 15.23 0.65 -16.73
C ALA A 26 15.53 1.48 -17.99
N THR A 27 15.87 0.83 -19.11
CA THR A 27 16.26 1.49 -20.36
C THR A 27 15.10 1.79 -21.30
N ASP A 28 14.00 1.07 -21.15
CA ASP A 28 12.73 1.27 -21.88
C ASP A 28 11.57 1.49 -20.91
N VAL A 29 10.44 1.94 -21.43
CA VAL A 29 9.25 2.28 -20.62
C VAL A 29 8.71 1.06 -19.87
N ASN A 30 8.63 -0.10 -20.50
CA ASN A 30 8.13 -1.32 -19.88
C ASN A 30 9.04 -1.82 -18.76
N GLY A 31 10.37 -1.77 -18.97
CA GLY A 31 11.37 -2.06 -17.96
C GLY A 31 11.29 -1.10 -16.77
N PHE A 32 11.17 0.20 -17.05
CA PHE A 32 11.10 1.22 -16.01
C PHE A 32 9.81 1.14 -15.17
N VAL A 33 8.65 0.87 -15.78
CA VAL A 33 7.32 0.88 -15.09
C VAL A 33 6.96 -0.47 -14.52
N LEU A 34 7.30 -1.59 -15.17
CA LEU A 34 6.83 -2.94 -14.85
C LEU A 34 7.94 -3.99 -14.72
N GLY A 35 9.23 -3.58 -14.77
CA GLY A 35 10.34 -4.53 -14.74
C GLY A 35 10.28 -5.54 -15.89
N GLY A 36 9.78 -5.12 -17.07
CA GLY A 36 9.63 -5.98 -18.24
C GLY A 36 8.57 -7.08 -18.09
N ARG A 37 7.70 -7.01 -17.08
CA ARG A 37 6.71 -8.05 -16.71
C ARG A 37 7.36 -9.42 -16.44
N SER A 38 8.60 -9.42 -15.94
CA SER A 38 9.43 -10.61 -15.71
C SER A 38 9.78 -10.84 -14.25
N VAL A 39 9.14 -10.11 -13.34
CA VAL A 39 9.45 -10.12 -11.90
C VAL A 39 9.03 -11.43 -11.26
N GLY A 40 9.95 -12.10 -10.58
CA GLY A 40 9.71 -13.40 -9.93
C GLY A 40 8.76 -13.30 -8.73
N PRO A 41 8.24 -14.46 -8.25
CA PRO A 41 7.22 -14.48 -7.20
C PRO A 41 7.70 -13.90 -5.87
N TRP A 42 8.95 -14.13 -5.47
CA TRP A 42 9.53 -13.60 -4.24
C TRP A 42 9.61 -12.08 -4.26
N LEU A 43 10.21 -11.51 -5.31
CA LEU A 43 10.32 -10.07 -5.45
C LEU A 43 8.94 -9.40 -5.52
N THR A 44 7.99 -10.00 -6.25
CA THR A 44 6.64 -9.44 -6.37
C THR A 44 5.87 -9.50 -5.06
N ALA A 45 5.98 -10.61 -4.31
CA ALA A 45 5.29 -10.78 -3.04
C ALA A 45 5.83 -9.85 -1.96
N PHE A 46 7.15 -9.71 -1.88
CA PHE A 46 7.78 -8.75 -0.97
C PHE A 46 7.46 -7.31 -1.37
N ALA A 47 7.53 -6.98 -2.67
CA ALA A 47 7.16 -5.65 -3.16
C ALA A 47 5.68 -5.33 -2.88
N TYR A 48 4.77 -6.31 -2.94
CA TYR A 48 3.38 -6.13 -2.53
C TYR A 48 3.29 -5.86 -1.02
N GLY A 49 3.88 -6.73 -0.19
CA GLY A 49 3.83 -6.63 1.26
C GLY A 49 4.47 -5.34 1.79
N THR A 50 5.68 -5.01 1.37
CA THR A 50 6.39 -3.81 1.83
C THR A 50 5.74 -2.51 1.35
N SER A 51 5.13 -2.50 0.15
CA SER A 51 4.37 -1.34 -0.33
C SER A 51 3.03 -1.15 0.41
N TYR A 52 2.52 -2.20 1.07
CA TYR A 52 1.32 -2.16 1.88
C TYR A 52 1.59 -1.57 3.27
N PHE A 53 2.69 -1.99 3.90
CA PHE A 53 2.99 -1.67 5.30
C PHE A 53 4.14 -0.66 5.39
N SER A 54 3.82 0.59 5.67
CA SER A 54 4.76 1.71 5.81
C SER A 54 4.78 2.27 7.23
N ALA A 55 5.52 3.36 7.43
CA ALA A 55 5.42 4.13 8.66
C ALA A 55 3.99 4.56 9.01
N VAL A 56 3.11 4.69 8.03
CA VAL A 56 1.69 5.00 8.28
C VAL A 56 1.02 3.92 9.12
N VAL A 57 1.29 2.63 8.81
CA VAL A 57 0.77 1.51 9.60
C VAL A 57 1.46 1.45 10.95
N PHE A 58 2.80 1.51 10.97
CA PHE A 58 3.58 1.31 12.18
C PHE A 58 3.45 2.48 13.18
N VAL A 59 3.49 3.73 12.71
CA VAL A 59 3.42 4.92 13.58
C VAL A 59 1.98 5.42 13.71
N GLY A 60 1.31 5.65 12.57
CA GLY A 60 -0.02 6.28 12.53
C GLY A 60 -1.12 5.34 13.00
N TYR A 61 -1.32 4.23 12.31
CA TYR A 61 -2.44 3.32 12.60
C TYR A 61 -2.27 2.56 13.91
N ALA A 62 -1.13 1.88 14.10
CA ALA A 62 -0.86 1.15 15.32
C ALA A 62 -0.87 2.06 16.56
N GLY A 63 -0.35 3.30 16.44
CA GLY A 63 -0.41 4.28 17.52
C GLY A 63 -1.83 4.74 17.83
N GLN A 64 -2.55 5.25 16.83
CA GLN A 64 -3.89 5.81 17.02
C GLN A 64 -4.91 4.74 17.42
N PHE A 65 -4.92 3.59 16.72
CA PHE A 65 -5.96 2.58 16.94
C PHE A 65 -5.61 1.64 18.08
N GLY A 66 -4.33 1.34 18.29
CA GLY A 66 -3.91 0.65 19.49
C GLY A 66 -4.27 1.42 20.77
N TYR A 67 -4.05 2.71 20.78
CA TYR A 67 -4.50 3.57 21.90
C TYR A 67 -6.02 3.56 22.08
N LYS A 68 -6.79 3.58 20.97
CA LYS A 68 -8.27 3.59 21.02
C LYS A 68 -8.87 2.24 21.37
N TYR A 69 -8.34 1.14 20.82
CA TYR A 69 -9.01 -0.17 20.87
C TYR A 69 -8.25 -1.22 21.68
N GLY A 70 -7.03 -0.93 22.16
CA GLY A 70 -6.22 -1.91 22.87
C GLY A 70 -5.88 -3.11 22.00
N LEU A 71 -5.84 -4.31 22.58
CA LEU A 71 -5.44 -5.55 21.88
C LEU A 71 -6.37 -5.95 20.72
N SER A 72 -7.62 -5.47 20.71
CA SER A 72 -8.54 -5.73 19.59
C SER A 72 -8.09 -5.05 18.29
N ASP A 73 -7.16 -4.09 18.34
CA ASP A 73 -6.49 -3.51 17.17
C ASP A 73 -5.84 -4.59 16.27
N THR A 74 -5.46 -5.73 16.84
CA THR A 74 -4.94 -6.89 16.11
C THR A 74 -5.89 -7.39 15.01
N TRP A 75 -7.21 -7.15 15.12
CA TRP A 75 -8.18 -7.47 14.06
C TRP A 75 -7.90 -6.73 12.75
N ILE A 76 -7.32 -5.53 12.82
CA ILE A 76 -6.90 -4.79 11.62
C ILE A 76 -5.78 -5.57 10.92
N GLY A 77 -4.80 -6.08 11.68
CA GLY A 77 -3.72 -6.91 11.15
C GLY A 77 -4.22 -8.21 10.51
N ILE A 78 -5.16 -8.90 11.16
CA ILE A 78 -5.80 -10.11 10.62
C ILE A 78 -6.57 -9.79 9.32
N GLY A 79 -7.37 -8.72 9.31
CA GLY A 79 -8.07 -8.25 8.12
C GLY A 79 -7.11 -7.95 6.96
N ASN A 80 -6.01 -7.27 7.26
CA ASN A 80 -4.99 -6.95 6.26
C ASN A 80 -4.32 -8.21 5.69
N ALA A 81 -4.04 -9.22 6.51
CA ALA A 81 -3.45 -10.48 6.04
C ALA A 81 -4.45 -11.31 5.22
N VAL A 82 -5.69 -11.44 5.69
CA VAL A 82 -6.71 -12.29 5.05
C VAL A 82 -7.37 -11.58 3.87
N ILE A 83 -7.93 -10.41 4.07
CA ILE A 83 -8.68 -9.69 3.02
C ILE A 83 -7.71 -8.90 2.14
N GLY A 84 -6.81 -8.12 2.75
CA GLY A 84 -5.90 -7.23 2.03
C GLY A 84 -4.78 -7.94 1.27
N SER A 85 -4.37 -9.14 1.70
CA SER A 85 -3.35 -9.93 1.01
C SER A 85 -3.93 -11.22 0.42
N LEU A 86 -4.30 -12.22 1.22
CA LEU A 86 -4.71 -13.53 0.71
C LEU A 86 -5.82 -13.43 -0.33
N LEU A 87 -6.95 -12.81 0.01
CA LEU A 87 -8.07 -12.69 -0.90
C LEU A 87 -7.76 -11.76 -2.09
N ALA A 88 -7.01 -10.68 -1.90
CA ALA A 88 -6.57 -9.83 -3.01
C ALA A 88 -5.76 -10.61 -4.06
N TRP A 89 -4.81 -11.43 -3.64
CA TRP A 89 -4.03 -12.27 -4.55
C TRP A 89 -4.87 -13.35 -5.22
N LEU A 90 -5.76 -14.02 -4.48
CA LEU A 90 -6.63 -15.07 -5.01
C LEU A 90 -7.64 -14.54 -6.03
N VAL A 91 -8.27 -13.40 -5.69
CA VAL A 91 -9.32 -12.80 -6.51
C VAL A 91 -8.73 -11.97 -7.66
N LEU A 92 -7.83 -11.05 -7.37
CA LEU A 92 -7.34 -10.11 -8.39
C LEU A 92 -6.12 -10.66 -9.14
N GLY A 93 -5.19 -11.33 -8.47
CA GLY A 93 -3.85 -11.60 -8.99
C GLY A 93 -3.83 -12.19 -10.40
N ARG A 94 -4.42 -13.38 -10.58
CA ARG A 94 -4.42 -14.08 -11.89
C ARG A 94 -5.17 -13.29 -12.97
N ARG A 95 -6.37 -12.84 -12.66
CA ARG A 95 -7.22 -12.16 -13.65
C ARG A 95 -6.62 -10.82 -14.08
N THR A 96 -6.10 -10.07 -13.15
CA THR A 96 -5.40 -8.80 -13.42
C THR A 96 -4.17 -9.03 -14.30
N ARG A 97 -3.35 -10.05 -13.98
CA ARG A 97 -2.14 -10.38 -14.78
C ARG A 97 -2.49 -10.73 -16.21
N VAL A 98 -3.48 -11.61 -16.40
CA VAL A 98 -3.85 -12.11 -17.72
C VAL A 98 -4.50 -11.02 -18.57
N MET A 99 -5.49 -10.29 -18.03
CA MET A 99 -6.19 -9.26 -18.78
C MET A 99 -5.29 -8.03 -19.05
N SER A 100 -4.47 -7.61 -18.08
CA SER A 100 -3.55 -6.48 -18.30
C SER A 100 -2.49 -6.76 -19.38
N LYS A 101 -2.04 -8.03 -19.47
CA LYS A 101 -1.14 -8.45 -20.57
C LYS A 101 -1.85 -8.45 -21.91
N HIS A 102 -3.08 -8.97 -21.95
CA HIS A 102 -3.88 -9.03 -23.17
C HIS A 102 -4.21 -7.63 -23.71
N LEU A 103 -4.63 -6.73 -22.84
CA LEU A 103 -4.92 -5.34 -23.18
C LEU A 103 -3.63 -4.49 -23.35
N ASN A 104 -2.45 -5.06 -23.10
CA ASN A 104 -1.17 -4.33 -23.09
C ASN A 104 -1.24 -3.03 -22.27
N SER A 105 -1.82 -3.10 -21.07
CA SER A 105 -1.95 -1.96 -20.16
C SER A 105 -0.81 -1.91 -19.16
N ALA A 106 -0.18 -0.73 -19.01
CA ALA A 106 0.95 -0.53 -18.11
C ALA A 106 0.55 0.06 -16.75
N THR A 107 -0.57 0.76 -16.71
CA THR A 107 -1.11 1.45 -15.53
C THR A 107 -2.57 1.06 -15.29
N MET A 108 -3.07 1.36 -14.09
CA MET A 108 -4.47 1.11 -13.77
C MET A 108 -5.44 2.00 -14.57
N PRO A 109 -5.18 3.32 -14.75
CA PRO A 109 -6.00 4.15 -15.65
C PRO A 109 -6.01 3.65 -17.10
N ASP A 110 -4.86 3.23 -17.65
CA ASP A 110 -4.79 2.64 -18.99
C ASP A 110 -5.60 1.35 -19.10
N PHE A 111 -5.58 0.52 -18.04
CA PHE A 111 -6.43 -0.66 -17.94
C PHE A 111 -7.92 -0.31 -18.03
N PHE A 112 -8.37 0.69 -17.25
CA PHE A 112 -9.77 1.14 -17.32
C PHE A 112 -10.12 1.71 -18.69
N GLY A 113 -9.25 2.55 -19.27
CA GLY A 113 -9.46 3.09 -20.60
C GLY A 113 -9.66 2.02 -21.66
N LYS A 114 -8.83 0.98 -21.65
CA LYS A 114 -8.89 -0.14 -22.61
C LYS A 114 -10.02 -1.12 -22.33
N ARG A 115 -10.27 -1.45 -21.04
CA ARG A 115 -11.33 -2.39 -20.65
C ARG A 115 -12.73 -1.83 -20.94
N TYR A 116 -12.91 -0.53 -20.78
CA TYR A 116 -14.19 0.16 -20.96
C TYR A 116 -14.27 0.97 -22.27
N HIS A 117 -13.24 0.88 -23.11
CA HIS A 117 -13.14 1.58 -24.38
C HIS A 117 -13.50 3.09 -24.25
N SER A 118 -12.90 3.76 -23.25
CA SER A 118 -13.17 5.16 -22.95
C SER A 118 -11.92 5.93 -22.53
N ASN A 119 -11.50 6.87 -23.35
CA ASN A 119 -10.38 7.76 -23.01
C ASN A 119 -10.74 8.71 -21.85
N ALA A 120 -12.02 9.11 -21.73
CA ALA A 120 -12.48 9.95 -20.62
C ALA A 120 -12.34 9.23 -19.27
N ILE A 121 -12.68 7.93 -19.18
CA ILE A 121 -12.48 7.11 -17.97
C ILE A 121 -10.98 7.02 -17.64
N ARG A 122 -10.11 6.81 -18.65
CA ARG A 122 -8.65 6.77 -18.43
C ARG A 122 -8.13 8.08 -17.85
N ILE A 123 -8.51 9.22 -18.41
CA ILE A 123 -8.09 10.54 -17.95
C ILE A 123 -8.60 10.82 -16.54
N ALA A 124 -9.88 10.56 -16.27
CA ALA A 124 -10.47 10.74 -14.94
C ALA A 124 -9.77 9.87 -13.89
N ALA A 125 -9.54 8.59 -14.19
CA ALA A 125 -8.81 7.69 -13.31
C ALA A 125 -7.37 8.17 -13.06
N ALA A 126 -6.69 8.69 -14.08
CA ALA A 126 -5.35 9.22 -13.95
C ALA A 126 -5.29 10.47 -13.04
N LEU A 127 -6.27 11.37 -13.18
CA LEU A 127 -6.39 12.55 -12.32
C LEU A 127 -6.72 12.18 -10.87
N ILE A 128 -7.69 11.29 -10.66
CA ILE A 128 -8.04 10.76 -9.32
C ILE A 128 -6.80 10.13 -8.68
N ALA A 129 -6.11 9.24 -9.39
CA ALA A 129 -4.91 8.59 -8.89
C ALA A 129 -3.83 9.61 -8.50
N PHE A 130 -3.50 10.55 -9.38
CA PHE A 130 -2.47 11.53 -9.12
C PHE A 130 -2.78 12.40 -7.90
N ILE A 131 -4.00 12.96 -7.82
CA ILE A 131 -4.41 13.88 -6.75
C ILE A 131 -4.38 13.16 -5.40
N PHE A 132 -4.98 11.97 -5.30
CA PHE A 132 -5.13 11.30 -4.02
C PHE A 132 -3.91 10.44 -3.60
N LEU A 133 -2.94 10.20 -4.48
CA LEU A 133 -1.65 9.65 -4.07
C LEU A 133 -0.77 10.67 -3.32
N ILE A 134 -0.99 11.98 -3.49
CA ILE A 134 -0.23 13.03 -2.79
C ILE A 134 -0.43 12.95 -1.26
N PRO A 135 -1.67 12.98 -0.70
CA PRO A 135 -1.88 12.87 0.75
C PRO A 135 -1.37 11.53 1.30
N TYR A 136 -1.44 10.44 0.55
CA TYR A 136 -0.83 9.18 0.99
C TYR A 136 0.69 9.30 1.12
N THR A 137 1.36 9.82 0.11
CA THR A 137 2.82 10.00 0.13
C THR A 137 3.24 10.95 1.26
N SER A 138 2.49 12.03 1.46
CA SER A 138 2.68 12.96 2.58
C SER A 138 2.56 12.27 3.94
N SER A 139 1.57 11.40 4.14
CA SER A 139 1.40 10.64 5.39
C SER A 139 2.59 9.71 5.69
N VAL A 140 3.19 9.12 4.65
CA VAL A 140 4.39 8.27 4.80
C VAL A 140 5.60 9.11 5.22
N TYR A 141 5.83 10.28 4.60
CA TYR A 141 6.88 11.21 5.02
C TYR A 141 6.69 11.68 6.46
N ASN A 142 5.44 11.98 6.86
CA ASN A 142 5.12 12.40 8.21
C ASN A 142 5.49 11.31 9.23
N GLY A 143 5.02 10.07 9.05
CA GLY A 143 5.31 8.97 9.96
C GLY A 143 6.80 8.67 10.10
N LEU A 144 7.53 8.66 8.97
CA LEU A 144 8.96 8.45 8.94
C LEU A 144 9.72 9.56 9.68
N SER A 145 9.36 10.82 9.44
CA SER A 145 10.05 11.98 10.02
C SER A 145 9.83 12.12 11.52
N ARG A 146 8.64 11.74 12.04
CA ARG A 146 8.36 11.69 13.48
C ARG A 146 9.29 10.72 14.20
N LEU A 147 9.50 9.55 13.63
CA LEU A 147 10.37 8.55 14.21
C LEU A 147 11.86 8.98 14.16
N PHE A 148 12.28 9.59 13.05
CA PHE A 148 13.65 10.11 12.92
C PHE A 148 13.91 11.26 13.88
N GLY A 149 12.96 12.16 14.06
CA GLY A 149 13.04 13.23 15.05
C GLY A 149 13.28 12.68 16.46
N MET A 150 12.53 11.65 16.85
CA MET A 150 12.69 10.95 18.14
C MET A 150 14.07 10.27 18.25
N ALA A 151 14.52 9.58 17.20
CA ALA A 151 15.74 8.76 17.27
C ALA A 151 17.04 9.58 17.24
N PHE A 152 17.05 10.75 16.60
CA PHE A 152 18.26 11.54 16.32
C PHE A 152 18.21 12.98 16.82
N ASP A 153 17.08 13.42 17.37
CA ASP A 153 16.85 14.82 17.78
C ASP A 153 17.08 15.82 16.62
N ILE A 154 16.62 15.46 15.44
CA ILE A 154 16.72 16.27 14.22
C ILE A 154 15.38 16.96 13.95
N PRO A 155 15.37 18.25 13.52
CA PRO A 155 14.14 18.93 13.17
C PRO A 155 13.33 18.18 12.11
N TYR A 156 12.02 18.10 12.31
CA TYR A 156 11.06 17.38 11.46
C TYR A 156 11.21 17.73 9.97
N SER A 157 11.31 19.03 9.64
CA SER A 157 11.43 19.50 8.25
C SER A 157 12.71 19.00 7.55
N VAL A 158 13.82 18.91 8.30
CA VAL A 158 15.09 18.37 7.77
C VAL A 158 14.94 16.90 7.44
N CYS A 159 14.28 16.13 8.32
CA CYS A 159 14.00 14.70 8.07
C CYS A 159 13.13 14.49 6.82
N VAL A 160 12.03 15.24 6.68
CA VAL A 160 11.15 15.17 5.49
C VAL A 160 11.93 15.40 4.20
N ILE A 161 12.71 16.48 4.15
CA ILE A 161 13.48 16.84 2.94
C ILE A 161 14.55 15.80 2.63
N ALA A 162 15.32 15.36 3.65
CA ALA A 162 16.35 14.35 3.44
C ALA A 162 15.79 13.04 2.89
N MET A 163 14.68 12.54 3.44
CA MET A 163 14.01 11.32 2.99
C MET A 163 13.44 11.47 1.57
N ALA A 164 12.91 12.64 1.23
CA ALA A 164 12.41 12.95 -0.09
C ALA A 164 13.52 12.90 -1.16
N VAL A 165 14.66 13.53 -0.86
CA VAL A 165 15.83 13.51 -1.76
C VAL A 165 16.34 12.07 -1.96
N LEU A 166 16.50 11.31 -0.89
CA LEU A 166 16.98 9.93 -0.96
C LEU A 166 16.04 9.04 -1.76
N THR A 167 14.73 9.15 -1.54
CA THR A 167 13.72 8.41 -2.33
C THR A 167 13.82 8.75 -3.81
N GLY A 168 13.90 10.05 -4.13
CA GLY A 168 13.99 10.52 -5.52
C GLY A 168 15.20 9.94 -6.24
N VAL A 169 16.36 9.97 -5.60
CA VAL A 169 17.62 9.51 -6.21
C VAL A 169 17.53 8.05 -6.69
N TYR A 170 17.17 7.11 -5.80
CA TYR A 170 17.22 5.70 -6.21
C TYR A 170 16.07 5.30 -7.14
N VAL A 171 14.90 5.93 -7.05
CA VAL A 171 13.78 5.66 -7.97
C VAL A 171 14.08 6.15 -9.37
N ILE A 172 14.67 7.35 -9.50
CA ILE A 172 15.07 7.92 -10.80
C ILE A 172 16.11 7.03 -11.50
N LEU A 173 17.04 6.44 -10.74
CA LEU A 173 18.11 5.61 -11.29
C LEU A 173 17.64 4.25 -11.80
N GLY A 174 16.82 3.54 -11.03
CA GLY A 174 16.59 2.10 -11.24
C GLY A 174 15.17 1.67 -11.61
N GLY A 175 14.18 2.54 -11.57
CA GLY A 175 12.78 2.21 -11.89
C GLY A 175 12.22 1.03 -11.08
N TYR A 176 11.30 0.26 -11.68
CA TYR A 176 10.58 -0.83 -11.00
C TYR A 176 11.49 -1.96 -10.50
N MET A 177 12.51 -2.35 -11.26
CA MET A 177 13.39 -3.46 -10.84
C MET A 177 14.22 -3.09 -9.62
N ALA A 178 14.72 -1.85 -9.54
CA ALA A 178 15.41 -1.37 -8.35
C ALA A 178 14.49 -1.36 -7.13
N THR A 179 13.26 -0.88 -7.29
CA THR A 179 12.29 -0.90 -6.19
C THR A 179 12.01 -2.33 -5.74
N ALA A 180 11.75 -3.27 -6.65
CA ALA A 180 11.42 -4.65 -6.31
C ALA A 180 12.55 -5.40 -5.57
N VAL A 181 13.82 -5.18 -5.97
CA VAL A 181 14.97 -5.78 -5.27
C VAL A 181 15.19 -5.11 -3.90
N ASN A 182 15.07 -3.79 -3.83
CA ASN A 182 15.14 -3.08 -2.55
C ASN A 182 14.00 -3.52 -1.61
N ASP A 183 12.77 -3.64 -2.12
CA ASP A 183 11.61 -4.11 -1.38
C ASP A 183 11.83 -5.51 -0.77
N PHE A 184 12.54 -6.39 -1.49
CA PHE A 184 12.89 -7.72 -0.96
C PHE A 184 13.85 -7.64 0.23
N ILE A 185 14.92 -6.84 0.12
CA ILE A 185 15.90 -6.64 1.20
C ILE A 185 15.22 -5.96 2.39
N GLN A 186 14.46 -4.91 2.13
CA GLN A 186 13.72 -4.14 3.14
C GLN A 186 12.69 -5.01 3.86
N GLY A 187 12.00 -5.89 3.13
CA GLY A 187 11.03 -6.81 3.73
C GLY A 187 11.66 -7.83 4.68
N ILE A 188 12.86 -8.32 4.40
CA ILE A 188 13.60 -9.17 5.34
C ILE A 188 13.95 -8.40 6.62
N ILE A 189 14.41 -7.16 6.48
CA ILE A 189 14.69 -6.27 7.61
C ILE A 189 13.42 -6.04 8.44
N MET A 190 12.29 -5.81 7.79
CA MET A 190 11.00 -5.62 8.46
C MET A 190 10.59 -6.86 9.27
N LEU A 191 10.70 -8.07 8.70
CA LEU A 191 10.33 -9.32 9.37
C LEU A 191 11.14 -9.55 10.66
N ILE A 192 12.44 -9.30 10.61
CA ILE A 192 13.31 -9.44 11.78
C ILE A 192 13.06 -8.32 12.78
N GLY A 193 12.96 -7.09 12.29
CA GLY A 193 12.84 -5.89 13.10
C GLY A 193 11.55 -5.85 13.92
N ILE A 194 10.41 -6.22 13.34
CA ILE A 194 9.13 -6.18 14.07
C ILE A 194 9.13 -7.12 15.28
N VAL A 195 9.69 -8.33 15.13
CA VAL A 195 9.79 -9.29 16.22
C VAL A 195 10.69 -8.75 17.33
N ALA A 196 11.86 -8.21 16.98
CA ALA A 196 12.79 -7.62 17.94
C ALA A 196 12.16 -6.44 18.73
N VAL A 197 11.39 -5.60 18.03
CA VAL A 197 10.69 -4.45 18.64
C VAL A 197 9.61 -4.91 19.61
N ILE A 198 8.77 -5.87 19.22
CA ILE A 198 7.72 -6.42 20.11
C ILE A 198 8.34 -6.98 21.39
N VAL A 199 9.37 -7.81 21.24
CA VAL A 199 10.06 -8.41 22.40
C VAL A 199 10.68 -7.31 23.29
N GLY A 200 11.30 -6.30 22.69
CA GLY A 200 11.90 -5.19 23.43
C GLY A 200 10.88 -4.36 24.22
N VAL A 201 9.76 -4.01 23.60
CA VAL A 201 8.69 -3.22 24.25
C VAL A 201 8.02 -4.03 25.38
N LEU A 202 7.70 -5.30 25.14
CA LEU A 202 7.07 -6.12 26.16
C LEU A 202 8.00 -6.36 27.35
N ASN A 203 9.29 -6.63 27.12
CA ASN A 203 10.26 -6.80 28.20
C ASN A 203 10.42 -5.52 29.03
N GLY A 204 10.38 -4.35 28.40
CA GLY A 204 10.38 -3.05 29.09
C GLY A 204 9.16 -2.82 29.98
N ASN A 205 8.06 -3.54 29.76
CA ASN A 205 6.83 -3.48 30.54
C ASN A 205 6.60 -4.72 31.43
N GLY A 206 7.66 -5.40 31.86
CA GLY A 206 7.56 -6.57 32.73
C GLY A 206 7.18 -7.89 32.05
N GLY A 207 7.20 -7.93 30.71
CA GLY A 207 6.79 -9.06 29.88
C GLY A 207 5.31 -9.00 29.49
N PHE A 208 4.92 -9.93 28.61
CA PHE A 208 3.56 -9.98 28.05
C PHE A 208 2.46 -10.08 29.13
N ILE A 209 2.67 -10.93 30.14
CA ILE A 209 1.63 -11.18 31.16
C ILE A 209 1.39 -9.95 32.01
N GLU A 210 2.45 -9.23 32.40
CA GLU A 210 2.31 -8.03 33.23
C GLU A 210 1.71 -6.87 32.41
N ALA A 211 2.17 -6.68 31.18
CA ALA A 211 1.60 -5.70 30.24
C ALA A 211 0.10 -5.97 30.00
N TYR A 212 -0.29 -7.24 29.82
CA TYR A 212 -1.70 -7.64 29.66
C TYR A 212 -2.53 -7.35 30.93
N LYS A 213 -2.03 -7.70 32.11
CA LYS A 213 -2.72 -7.42 33.39
C LYS A 213 -2.92 -5.92 33.58
N THR A 214 -1.87 -5.11 33.37
CA THR A 214 -1.96 -3.65 33.50
C THR A 214 -3.03 -3.10 32.55
N LEU A 215 -3.03 -3.53 31.28
CA LEU A 215 -4.02 -3.10 30.30
C LEU A 215 -5.45 -3.56 30.67
N SER A 216 -5.61 -4.75 31.28
CA SER A 216 -6.90 -5.31 31.69
C SER A 216 -7.55 -4.57 32.87
N GLN A 217 -6.73 -3.90 33.70
CA GLN A 217 -7.17 -3.14 34.86
C GLN A 217 -7.50 -1.68 34.53
N MET A 218 -7.16 -1.19 33.34
CA MET A 218 -7.47 0.16 32.91
C MET A 218 -8.96 0.32 32.65
N GLU A 219 -9.51 1.41 33.16
CA GLU A 219 -10.89 1.83 32.84
C GLU A 219 -10.94 2.44 31.44
N SER A 220 -11.99 2.13 30.72
CA SER A 220 -12.20 2.67 29.38
C SER A 220 -12.68 4.12 29.44
N ASP A 221 -12.05 4.97 28.65
CA ASP A 221 -12.48 6.34 28.35
C ASP A 221 -13.22 6.45 27.01
N VAL A 222 -13.50 5.31 26.37
CA VAL A 222 -14.27 5.25 25.12
C VAL A 222 -15.74 5.27 25.43
N ALA A 223 -16.49 6.20 24.81
CA ALA A 223 -17.89 6.50 25.15
C ALA A 223 -18.83 5.27 25.21
N VAL A 224 -18.60 4.26 24.36
CA VAL A 224 -19.41 3.03 24.31
C VAL A 224 -19.19 2.12 25.52
N THR A 225 -18.01 2.19 26.14
CA THR A 225 -17.56 1.31 27.24
C THR A 225 -17.00 2.10 28.41
N GLU A 226 -17.38 3.36 28.57
CA GLU A 226 -16.84 4.27 29.58
C GLU A 226 -16.94 3.66 31.00
N GLY A 227 -15.83 3.71 31.73
CA GLY A 227 -15.72 3.15 33.10
C GLY A 227 -15.60 1.64 33.19
N LEU A 228 -15.68 0.88 32.08
CA LEU A 228 -15.52 -0.56 32.09
C LEU A 228 -14.05 -0.97 32.11
N GLN A 229 -13.66 -1.83 33.06
CA GLN A 229 -12.37 -2.50 33.06
C GLN A 229 -12.37 -3.67 32.07
N GLY A 230 -11.20 -4.00 31.55
CA GLY A 230 -11.05 -5.10 30.59
C GLY A 230 -11.48 -4.80 29.15
N ALA A 231 -12.02 -3.62 28.88
CA ALA A 231 -12.47 -3.24 27.54
C ALA A 231 -11.33 -3.30 26.49
N PHE A 232 -10.09 -2.87 26.86
CA PHE A 232 -8.93 -2.87 25.99
C PHE A 232 -8.28 -4.23 25.74
N VAL A 233 -8.69 -5.26 26.49
CA VAL A 233 -8.25 -6.66 26.28
C VAL A 233 -9.40 -7.53 25.79
N SER A 234 -10.59 -6.96 25.60
CA SER A 234 -11.75 -7.70 25.11
C SER A 234 -11.58 -8.07 23.64
N PHE A 235 -12.24 -9.15 23.20
CA PHE A 235 -12.09 -9.71 21.86
C PHE A 235 -12.49 -8.73 20.75
N PHE A 236 -13.56 -7.96 20.93
CA PHE A 236 -14.04 -6.98 19.97
C PHE A 236 -13.63 -5.54 20.30
N GLY A 237 -12.97 -5.33 21.42
CA GLY A 237 -12.53 -4.01 21.87
C GLY A 237 -13.65 -3.10 22.38
N PRO A 238 -13.29 -1.88 22.79
CA PRO A 238 -14.24 -0.93 23.36
C PRO A 238 -15.20 -0.32 22.33
N ASP A 239 -14.88 -0.34 21.02
CA ASP A 239 -15.71 0.23 19.96
C ASP A 239 -15.64 -0.62 18.68
N PRO A 240 -16.40 -1.73 18.62
CA PRO A 240 -16.34 -2.67 17.51
C PRO A 240 -16.75 -2.09 16.16
N VAL A 241 -17.68 -1.13 16.15
CA VAL A 241 -18.23 -0.56 14.91
C VAL A 241 -17.20 0.30 14.20
N ASN A 242 -16.54 1.20 14.93
CA ASN A 242 -15.49 2.01 14.37
C ASN A 242 -14.22 1.18 14.03
N LEU A 243 -13.91 0.16 14.84
CA LEU A 243 -12.86 -0.81 14.53
C LEU A 243 -13.11 -1.52 13.20
N LEU A 244 -14.35 -1.97 12.96
CA LEU A 244 -14.74 -2.60 11.68
C LEU A 244 -14.54 -1.64 10.51
N GLY A 245 -14.82 -0.35 10.65
CA GLY A 245 -14.56 0.67 9.64
C GLY A 245 -13.07 0.74 9.27
N VAL A 246 -12.18 0.67 10.27
CA VAL A 246 -10.72 0.62 10.03
C VAL A 246 -10.32 -0.65 9.30
N VAL A 247 -10.84 -1.81 9.74
CA VAL A 247 -10.57 -3.11 9.08
C VAL A 247 -10.99 -3.08 7.61
N ILE A 248 -12.20 -2.57 7.31
CA ILE A 248 -12.71 -2.45 5.94
C ILE A 248 -11.80 -1.54 5.11
N LEU A 249 -11.53 -0.32 5.59
CA LEU A 249 -10.70 0.63 4.87
C LEU A 249 -9.32 0.05 4.53
N THR A 250 -8.64 -0.49 5.55
CA THR A 250 -7.26 -0.93 5.38
C THR A 250 -7.14 -2.24 4.61
N SER A 251 -8.13 -3.12 4.70
CA SER A 251 -8.08 -4.42 4.03
C SER A 251 -8.58 -4.36 2.58
N LEU A 252 -9.75 -3.77 2.32
CA LEU A 252 -10.28 -3.63 0.96
C LEU A 252 -9.56 -2.53 0.17
N GLY A 253 -8.97 -1.55 0.84
CA GLY A 253 -8.25 -0.46 0.19
C GLY A 253 -7.21 -0.94 -0.82
N THR A 254 -6.44 -1.96 -0.48
CA THR A 254 -5.40 -2.51 -1.37
C THR A 254 -5.91 -2.99 -2.73
N TRP A 255 -7.19 -3.38 -2.82
CA TRP A 255 -7.78 -3.86 -4.06
C TRP A 255 -8.01 -2.75 -5.10
N GLY A 256 -8.11 -1.50 -4.65
CA GLY A 256 -8.31 -0.33 -5.52
C GLY A 256 -7.10 0.59 -5.65
N LEU A 257 -5.98 0.28 -5.00
CA LEU A 257 -4.79 1.14 -5.05
C LEU A 257 -3.92 0.84 -6.28
N PRO A 258 -3.64 1.85 -7.12
CA PRO A 258 -2.88 1.65 -8.36
C PRO A 258 -1.51 0.99 -8.17
N GLN A 259 -0.74 1.40 -7.16
CA GLN A 259 0.58 0.85 -6.86
C GLN A 259 0.54 -0.61 -6.38
N MET A 260 -0.55 -1.05 -5.75
CA MET A 260 -0.74 -2.43 -5.32
C MET A 260 -1.10 -3.32 -6.52
N VAL A 261 -2.04 -2.88 -7.33
CA VAL A 261 -2.49 -3.58 -8.54
C VAL A 261 -1.37 -3.69 -9.59
N GLN A 262 -0.48 -2.70 -9.67
CA GLN A 262 0.70 -2.72 -10.54
C GLN A 262 1.62 -3.93 -10.30
N LYS A 263 1.69 -4.45 -9.06
CA LYS A 263 2.48 -5.65 -8.74
C LYS A 263 1.96 -6.88 -9.52
N PHE A 264 0.65 -7.00 -9.71
CA PHE A 264 0.06 -8.06 -10.53
C PHE A 264 0.33 -7.89 -12.02
N TYR A 265 0.57 -6.66 -12.51
CA TYR A 265 0.98 -6.44 -13.90
C TYR A 265 2.42 -6.88 -14.15
N ALA A 266 3.30 -6.68 -13.18
CA ALA A 266 4.73 -6.92 -13.26
C ALA A 266 5.14 -8.38 -13.11
N ILE A 267 4.34 -9.22 -12.42
CA ILE A 267 4.68 -10.63 -12.14
C ILE A 267 4.82 -11.44 -13.44
N LYS A 268 5.82 -12.32 -13.50
CA LYS A 268 6.23 -12.98 -14.75
C LYS A 268 5.19 -13.92 -15.34
N ASP A 269 4.52 -14.73 -14.53
CA ASP A 269 3.59 -15.76 -14.99
C ASP A 269 2.50 -16.10 -13.95
N GLU A 270 1.52 -16.90 -14.36
CA GLU A 270 0.40 -17.31 -13.51
C GLU A 270 0.81 -18.28 -12.39
N ARG A 271 1.87 -19.09 -12.59
CA ARG A 271 2.37 -20.02 -11.54
C ARG A 271 3.00 -19.24 -10.38
N SER A 272 3.68 -18.16 -10.72
CA SER A 272 4.29 -17.25 -9.74
C SER A 272 3.26 -16.60 -8.81
N ILE A 273 2.00 -16.45 -9.25
CA ILE A 273 0.93 -15.89 -8.43
C ILE A 273 0.64 -16.78 -7.22
N LYS A 274 0.57 -18.10 -7.40
CA LYS A 274 0.31 -19.04 -6.29
C LYS A 274 1.39 -18.94 -5.22
N THR A 275 2.65 -18.93 -5.62
CA THR A 275 3.79 -18.77 -4.70
C THR A 275 3.77 -17.37 -4.05
N GLY A 276 3.50 -16.33 -4.85
CA GLY A 276 3.38 -14.96 -4.36
C GLY A 276 2.27 -14.78 -3.33
N THR A 277 1.11 -15.46 -3.52
CA THR A 277 0.01 -15.44 -2.56
C THR A 277 0.45 -15.94 -1.18
N ILE A 278 1.14 -17.08 -1.11
CA ILE A 278 1.59 -17.66 0.16
C ILE A 278 2.59 -16.73 0.85
N ILE A 279 3.60 -16.27 0.11
CA ILE A 279 4.66 -15.41 0.65
C ILE A 279 4.09 -14.07 1.14
N SER A 280 3.26 -13.42 0.32
CA SER A 280 2.66 -12.12 0.66
C SER A 280 1.72 -12.22 1.85
N THR A 281 0.94 -13.30 1.97
CA THR A 281 0.03 -13.51 3.09
C THR A 281 0.80 -13.75 4.39
N PHE A 282 1.85 -14.57 4.36
CA PHE A 282 2.71 -14.79 5.51
C PHE A 282 3.39 -13.48 5.95
N PHE A 283 3.92 -12.73 5.00
CA PHE A 283 4.51 -11.42 5.25
C PHE A 283 3.51 -10.46 5.90
N ALA A 284 2.30 -10.37 5.36
CA ALA A 284 1.24 -9.51 5.89
C ALA A 284 0.83 -9.94 7.32
N PHE A 285 0.74 -11.24 7.57
CA PHE A 285 0.40 -11.75 8.90
C PHE A 285 1.45 -11.34 9.95
N VAL A 286 2.74 -11.50 9.63
CA VAL A 286 3.82 -11.15 10.56
C VAL A 286 3.94 -9.63 10.74
N ILE A 287 3.93 -8.86 9.65
CA ILE A 287 4.15 -7.41 9.72
C ILE A 287 2.91 -6.68 10.25
N ALA A 288 1.75 -6.85 9.61
CA ALA A 288 0.54 -6.18 10.08
C ALA A 288 0.09 -6.72 11.43
N GLY A 289 0.05 -8.04 11.59
CA GLY A 289 -0.27 -8.67 12.87
C GLY A 289 0.66 -8.17 13.98
N GLY A 290 1.96 -8.11 13.73
CA GLY A 290 2.95 -7.60 14.68
C GLY A 290 2.81 -6.11 14.99
N CYS A 291 2.61 -5.27 13.97
CA CYS A 291 2.43 -3.82 14.17
C CYS A 291 1.20 -3.51 15.02
N TYR A 292 0.05 -4.08 14.69
CA TYR A 292 -1.19 -3.84 15.44
C TYR A 292 -1.19 -4.52 16.81
N PHE A 293 -0.59 -5.71 16.93
CA PHE A 293 -0.38 -6.33 18.23
C PHE A 293 0.47 -5.45 19.15
N LEU A 294 1.57 -4.88 18.63
CA LEU A 294 2.39 -3.91 19.37
C LEU A 294 1.58 -2.66 19.74
N GLY A 295 0.81 -2.14 18.78
CA GLY A 295 -0.10 -1.01 18.98
C GLY A 295 -1.10 -1.25 20.09
N GLY A 296 -1.59 -2.48 20.26
CA GLY A 296 -2.53 -2.87 21.31
C GLY A 296 -2.05 -2.56 22.74
N PHE A 297 -0.74 -2.37 22.94
CA PHE A 297 -0.13 -1.95 24.21
C PHE A 297 0.11 -0.43 24.27
N ALA A 298 -0.37 0.36 23.32
CA ALA A 298 -0.15 1.81 23.26
C ALA A 298 -0.65 2.58 24.50
N ARG A 299 -1.64 2.04 25.21
CA ARG A 299 -2.15 2.60 26.48
C ARG A 299 -1.15 2.55 27.65
N LEU A 300 -0.09 1.77 27.54
CA LEU A 300 0.97 1.73 28.56
C LEU A 300 1.92 2.95 28.49
N VAL A 301 1.75 3.82 27.48
CA VAL A 301 2.47 5.09 27.37
C VAL A 301 1.85 6.13 28.30
N ASP A 302 2.68 6.95 28.95
CA ASP A 302 2.21 8.05 29.77
C ASP A 302 1.48 9.09 28.90
N VAL A 303 0.25 9.43 29.28
CA VAL A 303 -0.60 10.39 28.55
C VAL A 303 0.08 11.76 28.44
N THR A 304 0.87 12.15 29.43
CA THR A 304 1.58 13.44 29.44
C THR A 304 2.63 13.53 28.34
N GLU A 305 3.26 12.41 27.96
CA GLU A 305 4.25 12.33 26.88
C GLU A 305 3.63 12.49 25.47
N ILE A 306 2.34 12.24 25.34
CA ILE A 306 1.61 12.27 24.06
C ILE A 306 0.58 13.40 23.99
N THR A 307 0.56 14.30 24.97
CA THR A 307 -0.35 15.45 24.98
C THR A 307 0.37 16.71 24.50
N VAL A 308 -0.13 17.33 23.44
CA VAL A 308 0.39 18.59 22.88
C VAL A 308 -0.74 19.60 22.88
N ASN A 309 -0.52 20.76 23.51
CA ASN A 309 -1.52 21.84 23.63
C ASN A 309 -2.90 21.36 24.18
N GLY A 310 -2.87 20.44 25.14
CA GLY A 310 -4.09 19.90 25.77
C GLY A 310 -4.87 18.88 24.93
N SER A 311 -4.34 18.46 23.78
CA SER A 311 -4.94 17.44 22.90
C SER A 311 -4.01 16.25 22.70
N LEU A 312 -4.58 15.04 22.56
CA LEU A 312 -3.81 13.83 22.28
C LEU A 312 -3.19 13.87 20.87
N ALA A 313 -1.86 13.75 20.81
CA ALA A 313 -1.10 13.64 19.57
C ALA A 313 -0.88 12.15 19.22
N TYR A 314 -1.85 11.50 18.58
CA TYR A 314 -1.78 10.07 18.26
C TYR A 314 -0.52 9.65 17.50
N ASP A 315 0.03 10.54 16.66
CA ASP A 315 1.27 10.27 15.91
C ASP A 315 2.52 10.26 16.80
N ALA A 316 2.42 10.68 18.07
CA ALA A 316 3.50 10.63 19.06
C ALA A 316 3.48 9.33 19.90
N VAL A 317 2.39 8.54 19.86
CA VAL A 317 2.21 7.36 20.71
C VAL A 317 3.31 6.32 20.49
N ILE A 318 3.50 5.85 19.26
CA ILE A 318 4.54 4.85 18.95
C ILE A 318 5.95 5.41 19.15
N PRO A 319 6.31 6.61 18.67
CA PRO A 319 7.60 7.20 19.02
C PRO A 319 7.89 7.25 20.52
N SER A 320 6.92 7.65 21.36
CA SER A 320 7.07 7.65 22.81
C SER A 320 7.27 6.26 23.40
N MET A 321 6.48 5.26 22.93
CA MET A 321 6.66 3.87 23.33
C MET A 321 8.07 3.34 23.01
N LEU A 322 8.60 3.69 21.86
CA LEU A 322 9.89 3.21 21.36
C LEU A 322 11.10 3.98 21.94
N SER A 323 10.91 5.23 22.39
CA SER A 323 11.98 6.04 22.97
C SER A 323 12.59 5.45 24.24
N LYS A 324 11.84 4.57 24.94
CA LYS A 324 12.26 3.86 26.16
C LYS A 324 13.13 2.62 25.88
N LEU A 325 13.31 2.24 24.59
CA LEU A 325 14.12 1.09 24.23
C LEU A 325 15.63 1.38 24.31
N PRO A 326 16.47 0.34 24.53
CA PRO A 326 17.91 0.47 24.42
C PRO A 326 18.35 1.00 23.05
N ASP A 327 19.43 1.76 22.99
CA ASP A 327 19.97 2.40 21.77
C ASP A 327 20.12 1.46 20.56
N ILE A 328 20.49 0.21 20.80
CA ILE A 328 20.62 -0.77 19.71
C ILE A 328 19.25 -1.12 19.11
N LEU A 329 18.21 -1.27 19.93
CA LEU A 329 16.85 -1.53 19.45
C LEU A 329 16.24 -0.30 18.78
N ILE A 330 16.52 0.90 19.26
CA ILE A 330 16.14 2.13 18.55
C ILE A 330 16.79 2.16 17.15
N GLY A 331 18.03 1.72 17.02
CA GLY A 331 18.69 1.57 15.71
C GLY A 331 17.96 0.58 14.79
N VAL A 332 17.54 -0.57 15.32
CA VAL A 332 16.72 -1.55 14.58
C VAL A 332 15.38 -0.97 14.18
N VAL A 333 14.69 -0.26 15.08
CA VAL A 333 13.42 0.45 14.79
C VAL A 333 13.59 1.43 13.64
N VAL A 334 14.64 2.24 13.67
CA VAL A 334 14.92 3.23 12.62
C VAL A 334 15.05 2.57 11.26
N VAL A 335 15.85 1.50 11.16
CA VAL A 335 16.07 0.78 9.91
C VAL A 335 14.81 0.03 9.46
N LEU A 336 14.02 -0.51 10.40
CA LEU A 336 12.72 -1.13 10.12
C LEU A 336 11.75 -0.14 9.48
N VAL A 337 11.51 1.00 10.15
CA VAL A 337 10.53 2.00 9.67
C VAL A 337 11.03 2.71 8.41
N LEU A 338 12.35 2.90 8.30
CA LEU A 338 12.96 3.37 7.06
C LEU A 338 12.70 2.41 5.90
N SER A 339 12.92 1.11 6.13
CA SER A 339 12.63 0.05 5.14
C SER A 339 11.18 0.07 4.72
N ALA A 340 10.25 0.08 5.67
CA ALA A 340 8.82 0.11 5.43
C ALA A 340 8.38 1.36 4.64
N SER A 341 8.97 2.52 4.95
CA SER A 341 8.58 3.79 4.32
C SER A 341 9.17 3.95 2.93
N MET A 342 10.46 3.62 2.76
CA MET A 342 11.15 3.80 1.47
C MET A 342 10.57 2.90 0.38
N SER A 343 10.15 1.67 0.70
CA SER A 343 9.46 0.77 -0.23
C SER A 343 8.11 1.32 -0.69
N THR A 344 7.32 1.86 0.24
CA THR A 344 6.04 2.48 -0.08
C THR A 344 6.24 3.76 -0.90
N LEU A 345 7.13 4.66 -0.47
CA LEU A 345 7.42 5.92 -1.17
C LEU A 345 7.87 5.68 -2.61
N SER A 346 8.78 4.72 -2.84
CA SER A 346 9.24 4.39 -4.19
C SER A 346 8.10 3.91 -5.10
N SER A 347 7.22 3.06 -4.57
CA SER A 347 6.06 2.56 -5.30
C SER A 347 5.05 3.66 -5.63
N LEU A 348 4.77 4.57 -4.69
CA LEU A 348 3.85 5.71 -4.90
C LEU A 348 4.39 6.69 -5.94
N VAL A 349 5.65 7.06 -5.82
CA VAL A 349 6.31 8.02 -6.70
C VAL A 349 6.43 7.47 -8.12
N LEU A 350 6.84 6.19 -8.27
CA LEU A 350 6.93 5.52 -9.57
C LEU A 350 5.56 5.40 -10.24
N THR A 351 4.55 4.97 -9.49
CA THR A 351 3.18 4.82 -10.00
C THR A 351 2.59 6.15 -10.43
N SER A 352 2.69 7.19 -9.60
CA SER A 352 2.15 8.52 -9.89
C SER A 352 2.79 9.13 -11.13
N SER A 353 4.13 9.10 -11.24
CA SER A 353 4.84 9.62 -12.41
C SER A 353 4.54 8.86 -13.70
N SER A 354 4.39 7.53 -13.60
CA SER A 354 4.02 6.67 -14.72
C SER A 354 2.61 7.00 -15.22
N ILE A 355 1.64 7.14 -14.32
CA ILE A 355 0.26 7.53 -14.65
C ILE A 355 0.22 8.88 -15.34
N LEU A 356 0.87 9.90 -14.78
CA LEU A 356 0.91 11.23 -15.42
C LEU A 356 1.53 11.18 -16.81
N THR A 357 2.66 10.48 -16.96
CA THR A 357 3.35 10.42 -18.24
C THR A 357 2.56 9.65 -19.30
N LEU A 358 2.11 8.44 -18.96
CA LEU A 358 1.52 7.52 -19.94
C LEU A 358 0.06 7.83 -20.20
N ASP A 359 -0.71 8.16 -19.18
CA ASP A 359 -2.16 8.31 -19.30
C ASP A 359 -2.61 9.74 -19.61
N LEU A 360 -1.96 10.74 -19.01
CA LEU A 360 -2.30 12.14 -19.27
C LEU A 360 -1.46 12.72 -20.41
N ILE A 361 -0.12 12.73 -20.31
CA ILE A 361 0.71 13.46 -21.26
C ILE A 361 0.75 12.73 -22.61
N LYS A 362 1.22 11.49 -22.63
CA LYS A 362 1.27 10.69 -23.87
C LYS A 362 -0.13 10.35 -24.38
N GLY A 363 -1.03 9.99 -23.47
CA GLY A 363 -2.36 9.54 -23.83
C GLY A 363 -3.26 10.63 -24.40
N SER A 364 -3.05 11.91 -24.02
CA SER A 364 -3.97 13.00 -24.35
C SER A 364 -3.30 14.20 -25.01
N ILE A 365 -2.08 14.56 -24.60
CA ILE A 365 -1.41 15.80 -25.04
C ILE A 365 -0.41 15.54 -26.18
N SER A 366 0.44 14.54 -26.06
CA SER A 366 1.56 14.28 -26.99
C SER A 366 1.62 12.81 -27.41
N LYS A 367 0.70 12.39 -28.27
CA LYS A 367 0.53 10.98 -28.70
C LYS A 367 1.79 10.37 -29.35
N ASN A 368 2.64 11.16 -29.98
CA ASN A 368 3.83 10.72 -30.73
C ASN A 368 5.13 10.80 -29.90
N MET A 369 5.03 10.80 -28.56
CA MET A 369 6.21 10.88 -27.69
C MET A 369 7.04 9.58 -27.77
N ASN A 370 8.32 9.70 -28.16
CA ASN A 370 9.24 8.57 -28.20
C ASN A 370 9.61 8.09 -26.77
N GLU A 371 10.11 6.87 -26.63
CA GLU A 371 10.40 6.25 -25.33
C GLU A 371 11.42 7.03 -24.49
N LYS A 372 12.47 7.57 -25.10
CA LYS A 372 13.48 8.39 -24.40
C LYS A 372 12.85 9.63 -23.77
N LYS A 373 11.94 10.30 -24.49
CA LYS A 373 11.22 11.47 -23.99
C LYS A 373 10.23 11.07 -22.88
N GLN A 374 9.55 9.92 -23.02
CA GLN A 374 8.68 9.40 -21.96
C GLN A 374 9.46 9.15 -20.65
N LEU A 375 10.61 8.48 -20.72
CA LEU A 375 11.46 8.23 -19.55
C LEU A 375 12.00 9.52 -18.92
N PHE A 376 12.38 10.49 -19.73
CA PHE A 376 12.81 11.81 -19.24
C PHE A 376 11.67 12.52 -18.51
N VAL A 377 10.48 12.55 -19.10
CA VAL A 377 9.28 13.17 -18.49
C VAL A 377 8.89 12.46 -17.20
N MET A 378 8.93 11.12 -17.16
CA MET A 378 8.70 10.37 -15.91
C MET A 378 9.65 10.80 -14.79
N ARG A 379 10.94 10.93 -15.07
CA ARG A 379 11.94 11.35 -14.09
C ARG A 379 11.69 12.77 -13.59
N VAL A 380 11.29 13.69 -14.46
CA VAL A 380 10.90 15.06 -14.06
C VAL A 380 9.64 15.03 -13.19
N LEU A 381 8.65 14.22 -13.57
CA LEU A 381 7.40 14.09 -12.81
C LEU A 381 7.58 13.37 -11.47
N ILE A 382 8.58 12.50 -11.32
CA ILE A 382 9.00 11.97 -10.02
C ILE A 382 9.36 13.13 -9.07
N VAL A 383 10.22 14.04 -9.51
CA VAL A 383 10.62 15.18 -8.69
C VAL A 383 9.43 16.08 -8.38
N PHE A 384 8.61 16.38 -9.38
CA PHE A 384 7.41 17.21 -9.22
C PHE A 384 6.44 16.61 -8.17
N PHE A 385 6.15 15.31 -8.28
CA PHE A 385 5.27 14.63 -7.33
C PHE A 385 5.84 14.60 -5.91
N ILE A 386 7.15 14.37 -5.77
CA ILE A 386 7.85 14.42 -4.47
C ILE A 386 7.70 15.81 -3.85
N VAL A 387 7.96 16.88 -4.62
CA VAL A 387 7.84 18.25 -4.12
C VAL A 387 6.44 18.55 -3.60
N LEU A 388 5.40 18.19 -4.36
CA LEU A 388 4.00 18.37 -3.93
C LEU A 388 3.70 17.62 -2.62
N SER A 389 4.19 16.39 -2.52
CA SER A 389 3.98 15.55 -1.33
C SER A 389 4.73 16.08 -0.10
N VAL A 390 5.94 16.62 -0.30
CA VAL A 390 6.75 17.25 0.76
C VAL A 390 6.10 18.52 1.26
N VAL A 391 5.60 19.38 0.38
CA VAL A 391 4.90 20.62 0.78
C VAL A 391 3.72 20.28 1.71
N LEU A 392 2.92 19.26 1.37
CA LEU A 392 1.84 18.82 2.24
C LEU A 392 2.35 18.14 3.53
N ALA A 393 3.50 17.47 3.49
CA ALA A 393 4.08 16.81 4.66
C ALA A 393 4.69 17.78 5.67
N LEU A 394 5.17 18.94 5.23
CA LEU A 394 5.75 19.96 6.11
C LEU A 394 4.72 20.60 7.05
N ASP A 395 3.46 20.72 6.60
CA ASP A 395 2.35 21.22 7.42
C ASP A 395 1.11 20.34 7.18
N PRO A 396 1.04 19.14 7.77
CA PRO A 396 -0.03 18.20 7.51
C PRO A 396 -1.35 18.67 8.16
N PRO A 397 -2.47 18.69 7.42
CA PRO A 397 -3.74 19.22 7.93
C PRO A 397 -4.40 18.35 8.99
N THR A 398 -3.93 17.12 9.19
CA THR A 398 -4.50 16.16 10.14
C THR A 398 -3.50 15.04 10.47
N PHE A 399 -3.86 14.15 11.40
CA PHE A 399 -3.07 12.96 11.77
C PHE A 399 -2.80 12.03 10.60
N ILE A 400 -1.70 11.29 10.68
CA ILE A 400 -1.23 10.35 9.64
C ILE A 400 -2.35 9.40 9.17
N ALA A 401 -3.05 8.75 10.11
CA ALA A 401 -4.10 7.79 9.79
C ALA A 401 -5.31 8.44 9.09
N GLN A 402 -5.67 9.66 9.47
CA GLN A 402 -6.78 10.40 8.84
C GLN A 402 -6.44 10.81 7.40
N LEU A 403 -5.21 11.29 7.17
CA LEU A 403 -4.73 11.71 5.87
C LEU A 403 -4.71 10.52 4.89
N MET A 404 -4.27 9.35 5.38
CA MET A 404 -4.34 8.11 4.61
C MET A 404 -5.80 7.68 4.36
N GLY A 405 -6.70 7.84 5.34
CA GLY A 405 -8.12 7.54 5.19
C GLY A 405 -8.77 8.32 4.05
N ILE A 406 -8.44 9.60 3.89
CA ILE A 406 -8.87 10.44 2.77
C ILE A 406 -8.34 9.89 1.44
N SER A 407 -7.06 9.59 1.37
CA SER A 407 -6.44 9.06 0.15
C SER A 407 -7.03 7.71 -0.27
N TRP A 408 -7.03 6.75 0.64
CA TRP A 408 -7.51 5.40 0.34
C TRP A 408 -9.01 5.36 0.10
N GLY A 409 -9.79 6.17 0.84
CA GLY A 409 -11.22 6.33 0.63
C GLY A 409 -11.56 6.77 -0.78
N ALA A 410 -10.87 7.80 -1.29
CA ALA A 410 -11.09 8.28 -2.65
C ALA A 410 -10.59 7.31 -3.71
N LEU A 411 -9.36 6.78 -3.57
CA LEU A 411 -8.76 5.87 -4.55
C LEU A 411 -9.48 4.53 -4.62
N ALA A 412 -9.57 3.82 -3.51
CA ALA A 412 -10.19 2.50 -3.51
C ALA A 412 -11.72 2.59 -3.61
N GLY A 413 -12.33 3.64 -3.06
CA GLY A 413 -13.75 3.91 -3.27
C GLY A 413 -14.11 4.08 -4.74
N ALA A 414 -13.25 4.76 -5.52
CA ALA A 414 -13.43 4.91 -6.96
C ALA A 414 -13.07 3.65 -7.75
N PHE A 415 -11.97 2.97 -7.42
CA PHE A 415 -11.34 2.01 -8.33
C PHE A 415 -11.61 0.55 -8.01
N LEU A 416 -11.87 0.19 -6.75
CA LEU A 416 -12.07 -1.19 -6.31
C LEU A 416 -13.19 -1.88 -7.09
N ALA A 417 -14.39 -1.32 -7.10
CA ALA A 417 -15.53 -1.92 -7.78
C ALA A 417 -15.37 -1.97 -9.30
N PRO A 418 -14.98 -0.90 -10.01
CA PRO A 418 -14.68 -0.97 -11.42
C PRO A 418 -13.61 -2.00 -11.78
N LEU A 419 -12.56 -2.15 -10.97
CA LEU A 419 -11.53 -3.16 -11.22
C LEU A 419 -12.06 -4.57 -10.99
N ALA A 420 -12.59 -4.85 -9.79
CA ALA A 420 -13.04 -6.18 -9.43
C ALA A 420 -14.14 -6.68 -10.38
N TYR A 421 -15.20 -5.91 -10.57
CA TYR A 421 -16.27 -6.29 -11.51
C TYR A 421 -15.78 -6.31 -12.97
N GLY A 422 -14.90 -5.38 -13.35
CA GLY A 422 -14.31 -5.34 -14.69
C GLY A 422 -13.54 -6.59 -15.08
N LEU A 423 -12.93 -7.27 -14.11
CA LEU A 423 -12.19 -8.53 -14.31
C LEU A 423 -13.11 -9.76 -14.41
N TYR A 424 -14.29 -9.72 -13.79
CA TYR A 424 -15.15 -10.90 -13.64
C TYR A 424 -16.46 -10.80 -14.40
N TRP A 425 -17.03 -9.62 -14.52
CA TRP A 425 -18.38 -9.44 -15.03
C TRP A 425 -18.40 -8.67 -16.35
N LYS A 426 -18.98 -9.30 -17.38
CA LYS A 426 -19.13 -8.71 -18.71
C LYS A 426 -20.16 -7.56 -18.76
N GLY A 427 -21.02 -7.44 -17.76
CA GLY A 427 -22.13 -6.49 -17.71
C GLY A 427 -21.79 -5.08 -17.21
N VAL A 428 -20.54 -4.82 -16.82
CA VAL A 428 -20.14 -3.48 -16.35
C VAL A 428 -20.19 -2.48 -17.48
N THR A 429 -20.85 -1.34 -17.23
CA THR A 429 -21.02 -0.27 -18.22
C THR A 429 -20.11 0.93 -17.94
N ARG A 430 -19.90 1.80 -18.94
CA ARG A 430 -19.17 3.06 -18.77
C ARG A 430 -19.83 3.94 -17.68
N ALA A 431 -21.16 4.00 -17.68
CA ALA A 431 -21.91 4.77 -16.68
C ALA A 431 -21.73 4.19 -15.25
N GLY A 432 -21.69 2.85 -15.11
CA GLY A 432 -21.40 2.19 -13.82
C GLY A 432 -20.02 2.56 -13.29
N VAL A 433 -19.00 2.61 -14.17
CA VAL A 433 -17.64 3.05 -13.78
C VAL A 433 -17.64 4.51 -13.33
N TRP A 434 -18.29 5.41 -14.07
CA TRP A 434 -18.41 6.80 -13.67
C TRP A 434 -19.14 6.97 -12.33
N ALA A 435 -20.22 6.21 -12.12
CA ALA A 435 -20.95 6.20 -10.86
C ALA A 435 -20.05 5.75 -9.68
N GLY A 436 -19.18 4.76 -9.88
CA GLY A 436 -18.16 4.35 -8.91
C GLY A 436 -17.16 5.46 -8.61
N PHE A 437 -16.65 6.16 -9.64
CA PHE A 437 -15.74 7.29 -9.45
C PHE A 437 -16.38 8.43 -8.68
N VAL A 438 -17.62 8.79 -9.03
CA VAL A 438 -18.37 9.85 -8.35
C VAL A 438 -18.69 9.47 -6.90
N ALA A 439 -19.13 8.24 -6.66
CA ALA A 439 -19.42 7.77 -5.32
C ALA A 439 -18.16 7.75 -4.43
N GLY A 440 -17.08 7.15 -4.91
CA GLY A 440 -15.83 7.01 -4.14
C GLY A 440 -15.19 8.35 -3.80
N VAL A 441 -14.97 9.19 -4.80
CA VAL A 441 -14.40 10.53 -4.62
C VAL A 441 -15.39 11.44 -3.92
N GLY A 442 -16.66 11.42 -4.33
CA GLY A 442 -17.71 12.32 -3.81
C GLY A 442 -17.95 12.13 -2.31
N ILE A 443 -18.12 10.90 -1.82
CA ILE A 443 -18.31 10.62 -0.39
C ILE A 443 -17.10 11.10 0.41
N THR A 444 -15.88 10.77 -0.05
CA THR A 444 -14.65 11.16 0.64
C THR A 444 -14.47 12.67 0.69
N VAL A 445 -14.65 13.35 -0.44
CA VAL A 445 -14.51 14.81 -0.52
C VAL A 445 -15.63 15.51 0.26
N ALA A 446 -16.89 15.06 0.14
CA ALA A 446 -18.00 15.61 0.93
C ALA A 446 -17.73 15.52 2.43
N ASN A 447 -17.14 14.42 2.91
CA ASN A 447 -16.81 14.28 4.33
C ASN A 447 -15.69 15.23 4.80
N ILE A 448 -14.76 15.65 3.92
CA ILE A 448 -13.73 16.65 4.29
C ILE A 448 -14.41 17.97 4.73
N PHE A 449 -15.45 18.38 4.03
CA PHE A 449 -16.18 19.62 4.32
C PHE A 449 -17.26 19.45 5.39
N ALA A 450 -18.08 18.40 5.28
CA ALA A 450 -19.22 18.18 6.18
C ALA A 450 -18.84 17.56 7.53
N LYS A 451 -17.70 16.85 7.61
CA LYS A 451 -17.16 16.21 8.84
C LYS A 451 -18.21 15.35 9.58
N TRP A 452 -19.09 14.66 8.85
CA TRP A 452 -20.18 13.85 9.42
C TRP A 452 -19.68 12.54 10.05
N THR A 453 -18.47 12.09 9.68
CA THR A 453 -17.80 10.95 10.31
C THR A 453 -16.28 11.09 10.20
N SER A 454 -15.52 10.15 10.77
CA SER A 454 -14.07 10.12 10.60
C SER A 454 -13.71 9.89 9.13
N PRO A 455 -12.60 10.45 8.61
CA PRO A 455 -12.12 10.18 7.25
C PRO A 455 -11.96 8.68 6.95
N ILE A 456 -11.66 7.89 7.96
CA ILE A 456 -11.48 6.44 7.85
C ILE A 456 -12.82 5.74 7.59
N ASN A 457 -13.84 6.07 8.38
CA ASN A 457 -15.18 5.53 8.18
C ASN A 457 -15.79 6.01 6.86
N ALA A 458 -15.60 7.28 6.50
CA ALA A 458 -16.01 7.80 5.19
C ALA A 458 -15.36 7.03 4.05
N GLY A 459 -14.07 6.70 4.18
CA GLY A 459 -13.35 5.86 3.22
C GLY A 459 -13.91 4.44 3.13
N ALA A 460 -14.21 3.79 4.25
CA ALA A 460 -14.85 2.48 4.26
C ALA A 460 -16.23 2.51 3.59
N ILE A 461 -17.03 3.51 3.90
CA ILE A 461 -18.37 3.72 3.30
C ILE A 461 -18.25 3.97 1.79
N SER A 462 -17.26 4.75 1.33
CA SER A 462 -17.05 5.01 -0.09
C SER A 462 -16.74 3.75 -0.88
N MET A 463 -15.94 2.81 -0.31
CA MET A 463 -15.64 1.52 -0.93
C MET A 463 -16.89 0.64 -1.04
N ILE A 464 -17.67 0.55 0.04
CA ILE A 464 -18.94 -0.21 0.05
C ILE A 464 -19.92 0.41 -0.93
N ALA A 465 -20.06 1.73 -0.95
CA ALA A 465 -20.91 2.44 -1.89
C ALA A 465 -20.52 2.14 -3.34
N GLY A 466 -19.22 2.15 -3.66
CA GLY A 466 -18.73 1.77 -4.98
C GLY A 466 -19.13 0.36 -5.38
N LEU A 467 -18.98 -0.61 -4.46
CA LEU A 467 -19.37 -2.01 -4.69
C LEU A 467 -20.88 -2.18 -4.96
N VAL A 468 -21.72 -1.32 -4.40
CA VAL A 468 -23.17 -1.33 -4.61
C VAL A 468 -23.59 -0.53 -5.84
N VAL A 469 -23.07 0.68 -6.01
CA VAL A 469 -23.51 1.62 -7.06
C VAL A 469 -23.07 1.17 -8.44
N VAL A 470 -21.85 0.63 -8.60
CA VAL A 470 -21.35 0.18 -9.91
C VAL A 470 -22.26 -0.87 -10.54
N PRO A 471 -22.63 -1.99 -9.88
CA PRO A 471 -23.54 -2.95 -10.47
C PRO A 471 -24.95 -2.38 -10.66
N LEU A 472 -25.51 -1.64 -9.71
CA LEU A 472 -26.85 -1.07 -9.84
C LEU A 472 -26.97 -0.19 -11.09
N VAL A 473 -26.02 0.75 -11.28
CA VAL A 473 -26.03 1.62 -12.47
C VAL A 473 -25.76 0.81 -13.75
N SER A 474 -24.90 -0.22 -13.67
CA SER A 474 -24.62 -1.06 -14.84
C SER A 474 -25.81 -1.91 -15.28
N PHE A 475 -26.74 -2.25 -14.38
CA PHE A 475 -27.96 -2.99 -14.75
C PHE A 475 -28.94 -2.15 -15.56
N ILE A 476 -29.03 -0.85 -15.27
CA ILE A 476 -30.02 0.07 -15.86
C ILE A 476 -29.48 0.91 -17.03
N THR A 477 -28.19 0.80 -17.34
CA THR A 477 -27.55 1.60 -18.40
C THR A 477 -27.13 0.77 -19.60
N PRO A 478 -27.00 1.37 -20.80
CA PRO A 478 -26.60 0.67 -22.00
C PRO A 478 -25.25 -0.04 -21.82
N LYS A 479 -25.20 -1.30 -22.23
CA LYS A 479 -23.99 -2.13 -22.16
C LYS A 479 -22.99 -1.72 -23.24
N LEU A 480 -21.74 -2.10 -23.03
CA LEU A 480 -20.69 -2.00 -24.05
C LEU A 480 -21.05 -2.87 -25.26
N GLU A 481 -20.49 -2.53 -26.41
CA GLU A 481 -20.64 -3.35 -27.61
C GLU A 481 -20.13 -4.77 -27.40
N LYS A 482 -20.85 -5.76 -27.94
CA LYS A 482 -20.50 -7.18 -27.74
C LYS A 482 -19.06 -7.49 -28.18
N GLY A 483 -18.61 -6.88 -29.30
CA GLY A 483 -17.24 -7.04 -29.80
C GLY A 483 -16.17 -6.52 -28.82
N GLU A 484 -16.40 -5.37 -28.17
CA GLU A 484 -15.50 -4.79 -27.17
C GLU A 484 -15.39 -5.68 -25.94
N ILE A 485 -16.53 -6.22 -25.49
CA ILE A 485 -16.60 -7.13 -24.34
C ILE A 485 -15.88 -8.45 -24.65
N ASP A 486 -16.19 -9.09 -25.77
CA ASP A 486 -15.62 -10.37 -26.15
C ASP A 486 -14.11 -10.27 -26.39
N PHE A 487 -13.63 -9.17 -27.00
CA PHE A 487 -12.20 -8.90 -27.10
C PHE A 487 -11.53 -8.86 -25.73
N SER A 488 -12.08 -8.10 -24.77
CA SER A 488 -11.48 -7.95 -23.44
C SER A 488 -11.41 -9.27 -22.66
N PHE A 489 -12.42 -10.15 -22.80
CA PHE A 489 -12.51 -11.42 -22.08
C PHE A 489 -11.88 -12.62 -22.81
N LYS A 490 -11.54 -12.48 -24.09
CA LYS A 490 -10.91 -13.54 -24.91
C LYS A 490 -9.64 -14.13 -24.26
N CYS A 491 -8.96 -13.33 -23.43
CA CYS A 491 -7.76 -13.78 -22.72
C CYS A 491 -8.01 -14.95 -21.74
N TYR A 492 -9.24 -15.13 -21.28
CA TYR A 492 -9.61 -16.21 -20.37
C TYR A 492 -10.05 -17.50 -21.06
N ASP A 493 -10.30 -17.45 -22.38
CA ASP A 493 -10.72 -18.61 -23.18
C ASP A 493 -9.54 -19.52 -23.56
N LYS A 494 -8.31 -19.06 -23.36
CA LYS A 494 -7.12 -19.89 -23.58
C LYS A 494 -7.09 -21.02 -22.55
N LYS A 495 -7.49 -22.23 -22.98
CA LYS A 495 -7.16 -23.45 -22.26
C LYS A 495 -5.63 -23.49 -22.10
N PRO A 496 -5.10 -23.88 -20.93
CA PRO A 496 -3.67 -24.10 -20.80
C PRO A 496 -3.28 -25.12 -21.88
N VAL A 497 -2.40 -24.72 -22.78
CA VAL A 497 -1.72 -25.66 -23.67
C VAL A 497 -0.87 -26.49 -22.71
N ILE A 498 -1.36 -27.67 -22.36
CA ILE A 498 -0.53 -28.71 -21.76
C ILE A 498 0.38 -29.10 -22.93
N GLU A 499 1.58 -28.55 -22.98
CA GLU A 499 2.66 -29.19 -23.73
C GLU A 499 2.76 -30.60 -23.13
N LYS A 500 2.15 -31.59 -23.81
CA LYS A 500 2.54 -32.97 -23.60
C LYS A 500 4.05 -32.98 -23.78
N LYS A 501 4.80 -33.25 -22.72
CA LYS A 501 6.16 -33.73 -22.88
C LYS A 501 6.01 -34.86 -23.92
N ILE A 502 6.53 -34.64 -25.11
CA ILE A 502 6.67 -35.69 -26.11
C ILE A 502 7.52 -36.73 -25.39
N ALA A 503 6.90 -37.84 -25.00
CA ALA A 503 7.67 -39.01 -24.59
C ALA A 503 8.62 -39.26 -25.77
N LEU A 504 9.87 -39.44 -25.49
CA LEU A 504 10.85 -39.84 -26.50
C LEU A 504 10.19 -40.99 -27.27
N PRO A 505 10.14 -40.94 -28.63
CA PRO A 505 9.56 -42.00 -29.41
C PRO A 505 10.26 -43.31 -28.98
N GLU A 506 9.47 -44.31 -28.58
CA GLU A 506 9.98 -45.64 -28.20
C GLU A 506 10.80 -46.27 -29.34
N ASP A 507 10.68 -45.73 -30.54
CA ASP A 507 11.36 -46.21 -31.76
C ASP A 507 12.86 -45.86 -31.81
N LEU A 508 13.41 -45.03 -30.93
CA LEU A 508 14.83 -44.74 -30.89
C LEU A 508 15.66 -45.66 -29.97
N VAL A 509 15.01 -46.63 -29.29
CA VAL A 509 15.70 -47.58 -28.39
C VAL A 509 15.88 -48.97 -29.08
N ALA A 510 15.38 -49.16 -30.28
CA ALA A 510 15.38 -50.46 -30.97
C ALA A 510 16.49 -50.68 -32.00
N GLU A 511 17.41 -49.74 -32.27
CA GLU A 511 18.49 -49.88 -33.25
C GLU A 511 19.89 -50.01 -32.66
N GLU A 512 20.06 -50.31 -31.39
CA GLU A 512 21.34 -50.75 -30.83
C GLU A 512 21.23 -52.12 -30.16
N LYS A 513 21.00 -53.16 -31.01
CA LYS A 513 21.32 -54.54 -30.67
C LYS A 513 21.81 -55.29 -31.91
#